data_4486204af6cb367c773a613d01d89302
#
_entry.id   4486204af6cb367c773a613d01d89302
#
_cell.length_a   1.000
_cell.length_b   1.000
_cell.length_c   1.000
_cell.angle_alpha   90.00
_cell.angle_beta   90.00
_cell.angle_gamma   90.00
#
_symmetry.space_group_name_H-M   'P 1'
#
loop_
_entity.id
_entity.type
_entity.pdbx_description
1 polymer ?
#
loop_
_entity_poly.entity_id
_entity_poly.type
_entity_poly.pdbx_seq_one_letter_code
_entity_poly.pdbx_strand_id
1 'polypeptide(L)'
;MVTLGTLKYGFERLIHRLLEILPADAEVLWQSGSTGVGGLGIEGCESMPEDELAAAMREADVVVSHAGVGSALTALEAGRLPVLVPRLVRFGEHVDDHQNQIATELESRGLAVNVTPDALDLETLLVAAASRVVTGSEVGC
;
A
#
# COMPACT_ATOMS: atom_id res chain seq x y z
N MET A 1 7.31 3.01 0.29
CA MET A 1 6.73 2.57 1.59
C MET A 1 5.66 1.52 1.37
N VAL A 2 5.66 0.49 2.21
CA VAL A 2 4.66 -0.58 2.16
C VAL A 2 3.93 -0.61 3.51
N THR A 3 2.60 -0.54 3.49
CA THR A 3 1.79 -0.63 4.70
C THR A 3 0.74 -1.73 4.57
N LEU A 4 0.71 -2.64 5.53
CA LEU A 4 -0.18 -3.80 5.56
C LEU A 4 -1.30 -3.66 6.60
N GLY A 5 -1.41 -2.49 7.22
CA GLY A 5 -2.43 -2.22 8.22
C GLY A 5 -2.19 -2.95 9.53
N THR A 6 -3.24 -3.03 10.35
CA THR A 6 -3.15 -3.59 11.70
C THR A 6 -4.11 -4.76 11.92
N LEU A 7 -4.62 -5.34 10.84
CA LEU A 7 -5.51 -6.51 10.93
C LEU A 7 -4.76 -7.73 11.49
N LYS A 8 -5.51 -8.61 12.16
CA LYS A 8 -4.93 -9.83 12.73
C LYS A 8 -4.50 -10.86 11.69
N TYR A 9 -4.89 -10.67 10.43
CA TYR A 9 -4.54 -11.58 9.33
C TYR A 9 -3.26 -11.15 8.65
N GLY A 10 -2.39 -12.09 8.30
CA GLY A 10 -1.19 -11.81 7.56
C GLY A 10 -1.46 -11.53 6.08
N PHE A 11 -0.49 -10.91 5.41
CA PHE A 11 -0.56 -10.64 3.98
C PHE A 11 0.78 -10.98 3.32
N GLU A 12 1.24 -12.21 3.53
CA GLU A 12 2.54 -12.68 3.05
C GLU A 12 2.63 -12.66 1.52
N ARG A 13 1.53 -12.91 0.84
CA ARG A 13 1.46 -12.94 -0.62
C ARG A 13 1.99 -11.65 -1.25
N LEU A 14 1.63 -10.51 -0.66
CA LEU A 14 2.10 -9.21 -1.14
C LEU A 14 3.60 -9.03 -0.87
N ILE A 15 4.06 -9.39 0.33
CA ILE A 15 5.49 -9.27 0.68
C ILE A 15 6.34 -10.10 -0.27
N HIS A 16 5.98 -11.35 -0.50
CA HIS A 16 6.73 -12.22 -1.41
C HIS A 16 6.81 -11.64 -2.82
N ARG A 17 5.70 -11.10 -3.31
CA ARG A 17 5.69 -10.49 -4.65
C ARG A 17 6.60 -9.25 -4.72
N LEU A 18 6.54 -8.39 -3.71
CA LEU A 18 7.38 -7.20 -3.68
C LEU A 18 8.87 -7.56 -3.64
N LEU A 19 9.25 -8.59 -2.89
CA LEU A 19 10.63 -9.04 -2.84
C LEU A 19 11.10 -9.59 -4.19
N GLU A 20 10.20 -10.13 -5.01
CA GLU A 20 10.54 -10.60 -6.35
C GLU A 20 10.78 -9.46 -7.34
N ILE A 21 10.02 -8.37 -7.24
CA ILE A 21 10.01 -7.33 -8.28
C ILE A 21 10.85 -6.10 -7.95
N LEU A 22 11.12 -5.84 -6.66
CA LEU A 22 11.88 -4.66 -6.27
C LEU A 22 13.36 -4.81 -6.58
N PRO A 23 14.02 -3.74 -7.07
CA PRO A 23 15.47 -3.75 -7.23
C PRO A 23 16.18 -4.00 -5.89
N ALA A 24 17.37 -4.58 -5.95
CA ALA A 24 18.15 -4.90 -4.74
C ALA A 24 18.54 -3.64 -3.94
N ASP A 25 18.64 -2.49 -4.60
CA ASP A 25 18.99 -1.21 -3.97
C ASP A 25 17.77 -0.39 -3.54
N ALA A 26 16.56 -0.93 -3.66
CA ALA A 26 15.36 -0.22 -3.22
C ALA A 26 15.35 -0.09 -1.69
N GLU A 27 15.11 1.12 -1.22
CA GLU A 27 14.91 1.37 0.21
C GLU A 27 13.42 1.29 0.52
N VAL A 28 13.05 0.36 1.39
CA VAL A 28 11.64 0.12 1.72
C VAL A 28 11.42 0.25 3.21
N LEU A 29 10.44 1.07 3.58
CA LEU A 29 9.91 1.11 4.93
C LEU A 29 8.70 0.18 4.97
N TRP A 30 8.77 -0.85 5.80
CA TRP A 30 7.74 -1.87 5.93
C TRP A 30 6.94 -1.67 7.22
N GLN A 31 5.65 -1.45 7.10
CA GLN A 31 4.73 -1.54 8.23
C GLN A 31 3.97 -2.86 8.06
N SER A 32 4.35 -3.87 8.82
CA SER A 32 4.00 -5.26 8.54
C SER A 32 2.73 -5.75 9.23
N GLY A 33 2.26 -5.08 10.28
CA GLY A 33 1.11 -5.54 11.04
C GLY A 33 1.36 -6.93 11.61
N SER A 34 0.38 -7.81 11.45
CA SER A 34 0.48 -9.20 11.91
C SER A 34 1.15 -10.14 10.89
N THR A 35 1.67 -9.59 9.79
CA THR A 35 2.32 -10.41 8.77
C THR A 35 3.69 -10.86 9.24
N GLY A 36 3.95 -12.16 9.17
CA GLY A 36 5.25 -12.71 9.54
C GLY A 36 6.33 -12.32 8.54
N VAL A 37 7.37 -11.65 9.00
CA VAL A 37 8.50 -11.22 8.17
C VAL A 37 9.82 -11.91 8.56
N GLY A 38 9.78 -12.77 9.55
CA GLY A 38 10.95 -13.53 9.98
C GLY A 38 11.52 -14.39 8.86
N GLY A 39 12.82 -14.33 8.66
CA GLY A 39 13.50 -15.10 7.63
C GLY A 39 13.45 -14.51 6.23
N LEU A 40 12.77 -13.37 6.03
CA LEU A 40 12.66 -12.73 4.71
C LEU A 40 13.73 -11.66 4.46
N GLY A 41 14.57 -11.38 5.44
CA GLY A 41 15.63 -10.39 5.30
C GLY A 41 15.13 -8.96 5.30
N ILE A 42 13.93 -8.70 5.79
CA ILE A 42 13.37 -7.36 5.92
C ILE A 42 13.19 -6.97 7.38
N GLU A 43 13.34 -5.69 7.67
CA GLU A 43 13.06 -5.15 8.99
C GLU A 43 11.71 -4.45 8.94
N GLY A 44 10.71 -5.04 9.59
CA GLY A 44 9.37 -4.51 9.64
C GLY A 44 9.07 -3.82 10.96
N CYS A 45 8.24 -2.78 10.85
CA CYS A 45 7.63 -2.14 11.99
C CYS A 45 6.19 -2.66 12.06
N GLU A 46 5.80 -3.25 13.20
CA GLU A 46 4.47 -3.84 13.31
C GLU A 46 3.37 -2.79 13.15
N SER A 47 3.52 -1.67 13.83
CA SER A 47 2.60 -0.54 13.71
C SER A 47 3.36 0.77 13.85
N MET A 48 2.78 1.85 13.39
CA MET A 48 3.31 3.18 13.63
C MET A 48 2.17 4.18 13.84
N PRO A 49 2.40 5.22 14.63
CA PRO A 49 1.40 6.28 14.82
C PRO A 49 0.99 6.90 13.49
N GLU A 50 -0.25 7.40 13.42
CA GLU A 50 -0.79 7.94 12.17
C GLU A 50 0.04 9.09 11.61
N ASP A 51 0.55 9.97 12.46
CA ASP A 51 1.39 11.09 12.03
C ASP A 51 2.73 10.63 11.44
N GLU A 52 3.32 9.57 11.99
CA GLU A 52 4.54 8.98 11.42
C GLU A 52 4.25 8.27 10.11
N LEU A 53 3.12 7.58 10.02
CA LEU A 53 2.68 6.94 8.78
C LEU A 53 2.48 7.96 7.67
N ALA A 54 1.79 9.05 7.98
CA ALA A 54 1.55 10.13 7.03
C ALA A 54 2.87 10.79 6.57
N ALA A 55 3.79 11.02 7.49
CA ALA A 55 5.10 11.59 7.15
C ALA A 55 5.89 10.65 6.24
N ALA A 56 5.88 9.35 6.54
CA ALA A 56 6.55 8.35 5.72
C ALA A 56 5.97 8.29 4.30
N MET A 57 4.66 8.41 4.19
CA MET A 57 3.99 8.44 2.88
C MET A 57 4.35 9.68 2.07
N ARG A 58 4.47 10.84 2.71
CA ARG A 58 4.89 12.07 2.04
C ARG A 58 6.32 12.00 1.51
N GLU A 59 7.20 11.31 2.23
CA GLU A 59 8.60 11.17 1.84
C GLU A 59 8.86 10.04 0.85
N ALA A 60 7.94 9.09 0.74
CA ALA A 60 8.10 7.94 -0.13
C ALA A 60 7.92 8.33 -1.61
N ASP A 61 8.63 7.65 -2.49
CA ASP A 61 8.41 7.78 -3.93
C ASP A 61 7.11 7.12 -4.35
N VAL A 62 6.76 6.00 -3.72
CA VAL A 62 5.52 5.27 -3.99
C VAL A 62 5.01 4.62 -2.69
N VAL A 63 3.70 4.55 -2.55
CA VAL A 63 3.04 3.89 -1.44
C VAL A 63 2.31 2.65 -1.94
N VAL A 64 2.69 1.49 -1.43
CA VAL A 64 1.98 0.23 -1.66
C VAL A 64 1.22 -0.10 -0.37
N SER A 65 -0.06 -0.31 -0.48
CA SER A 65 -0.92 -0.49 0.70
C SER A 65 -1.92 -1.61 0.48
N HIS A 66 -2.25 -2.33 1.55
CA HIS A 66 -3.48 -3.09 1.55
C HIS A 66 -4.64 -2.09 1.34
N ALA A 67 -5.78 -2.55 0.84
CA ALA A 67 -6.86 -1.63 0.46
C ALA A 67 -7.74 -1.22 1.65
N GLY A 68 -7.14 -0.91 2.79
CA GLY A 68 -7.85 -0.37 3.94
C GLY A 68 -8.18 1.11 3.73
N VAL A 69 -9.37 1.53 4.16
CA VAL A 69 -9.84 2.90 3.97
C VAL A 69 -8.90 3.91 4.62
N GLY A 70 -8.48 3.65 5.85
CA GLY A 70 -7.62 4.59 6.59
C GLY A 70 -6.29 4.82 5.91
N SER A 71 -5.62 3.76 5.49
CA SER A 71 -4.33 3.86 4.81
C SER A 71 -4.45 4.54 3.44
N ALA A 72 -5.52 4.22 2.70
CA ALA A 72 -5.76 4.85 1.40
C ALA A 72 -5.98 6.35 1.54
N LEU A 73 -6.79 6.79 2.50
CA LEU A 73 -7.04 8.20 2.74
C LEU A 73 -5.77 8.94 3.18
N THR A 74 -4.97 8.32 4.04
CA THR A 74 -3.71 8.91 4.48
C THR A 74 -2.77 9.13 3.30
N ALA A 75 -2.66 8.17 2.38
CA ALA A 75 -1.84 8.30 1.18
C ALA A 75 -2.33 9.44 0.27
N LEU A 76 -3.64 9.54 0.09
CA LEU A 76 -4.23 10.60 -0.73
C LEU A 76 -3.98 11.97 -0.13
N GLU A 77 -4.13 12.13 1.18
CA GLU A 77 -3.83 13.38 1.87
C GLU A 77 -2.36 13.77 1.75
N ALA A 78 -1.48 12.77 1.63
CA ALA A 78 -0.06 13.00 1.40
C ALA A 78 0.27 13.36 -0.06
N GLY A 79 -0.71 13.40 -0.94
CA GLY A 79 -0.54 13.71 -2.35
C GLY A 79 -0.02 12.55 -3.17
N ARG A 80 -0.10 11.32 -2.67
CA ARG A 80 0.39 10.13 -3.37
C ARG A 80 -0.77 9.39 -4.02
N LEU A 81 -0.49 8.77 -5.17
CA LEU A 81 -1.41 7.82 -5.79
C LEU A 81 -1.07 6.43 -5.23
N PRO A 82 -1.89 5.90 -4.30
CA PRO A 82 -1.54 4.63 -3.68
C PRO A 82 -1.74 3.46 -4.64
N VAL A 83 -0.84 2.49 -4.56
CA VAL A 83 -1.03 1.19 -5.18
C VAL A 83 -1.74 0.32 -4.16
N LEU A 84 -3.01 0.05 -4.38
CA LEU A 84 -3.84 -0.72 -3.47
C LEU A 84 -3.89 -2.17 -3.88
N VAL A 85 -3.58 -3.05 -2.93
CA VAL A 85 -3.61 -4.50 -3.15
C VAL A 85 -4.61 -5.08 -2.16
N PRO A 86 -5.83 -5.44 -2.61
CA PRO A 86 -6.86 -5.93 -1.71
C PRO A 86 -6.50 -7.28 -1.10
N ARG A 87 -6.81 -7.42 0.18
CA ARG A 87 -6.79 -8.71 0.87
C ARG A 87 -8.02 -9.52 0.46
N LEU A 88 -7.87 -10.83 0.35
CA LEU A 88 -8.97 -11.70 -0.07
C LEU A 88 -9.21 -12.81 0.94
N VAL A 89 -10.47 -13.12 1.17
CA VAL A 89 -10.90 -14.18 2.08
C VAL A 89 -10.35 -15.53 1.67
N ARG A 90 -10.34 -15.82 0.37
CA ARG A 90 -9.87 -17.14 -0.13
C ARG A 90 -8.40 -17.43 0.18
N PHE A 91 -7.62 -16.41 0.54
CA PHE A 91 -6.22 -16.56 0.94
C PHE A 91 -6.04 -16.38 2.45
N GLY A 92 -7.12 -16.30 3.23
CA GLY A 92 -7.04 -16.13 4.68
C GLY A 92 -6.55 -14.74 5.10
N GLU A 93 -6.70 -13.74 4.26
CA GLU A 93 -6.14 -12.40 4.48
C GLU A 93 -7.12 -11.43 5.11
N HIS A 94 -8.40 -11.76 5.13
CA HIS A 94 -9.45 -10.91 5.67
C HIS A 94 -10.70 -11.75 6.00
N VAL A 95 -11.66 -11.15 6.72
CA VAL A 95 -12.96 -11.77 7.01
C VAL A 95 -13.96 -11.61 5.88
N ASP A 96 -13.73 -10.66 4.97
CA ASP A 96 -14.60 -10.36 3.84
C ASP A 96 -13.76 -9.80 2.68
N ASP A 97 -14.40 -9.53 1.54
CA ASP A 97 -13.74 -9.01 0.35
C ASP A 97 -14.04 -7.51 0.12
N HIS A 98 -14.39 -6.75 1.18
CA HIS A 98 -14.69 -5.34 1.07
C HIS A 98 -13.50 -4.50 0.57
N GLN A 99 -12.27 -4.92 0.84
CA GLN A 99 -11.11 -4.18 0.34
C GLN A 99 -11.06 -4.14 -1.19
N ASN A 100 -11.53 -5.20 -1.84
CA ASN A 100 -11.63 -5.20 -3.29
C ASN A 100 -12.64 -4.15 -3.79
N GLN A 101 -13.75 -3.97 -3.09
CA GLN A 101 -14.74 -2.95 -3.43
C GLN A 101 -14.17 -1.54 -3.26
N ILE A 102 -13.45 -1.28 -2.18
CA ILE A 102 -12.81 0.01 -1.91
C ILE A 102 -11.78 0.33 -2.99
N ALA A 103 -10.92 -0.62 -3.31
CA ALA A 103 -9.88 -0.43 -4.31
C ALA A 103 -10.49 -0.15 -5.69
N THR A 104 -11.54 -0.87 -6.06
CA THR A 104 -12.24 -0.69 -7.33
C THR A 104 -12.87 0.70 -7.41
N GLU A 105 -13.53 1.15 -6.34
CA GLU A 105 -14.17 2.46 -6.30
C GLU A 105 -13.14 3.58 -6.43
N LEU A 106 -12.04 3.51 -5.71
CA LEU A 106 -11.00 4.54 -5.77
C LEU A 106 -10.32 4.55 -7.12
N GLU A 107 -10.08 3.40 -7.72
CA GLU A 107 -9.51 3.32 -9.07
C GLU A 107 -10.43 3.97 -10.11
N SER A 108 -11.74 3.72 -10.00
CA SER A 108 -12.72 4.33 -10.93
C SER A 108 -12.72 5.85 -10.86
N ARG A 109 -12.29 6.42 -9.76
CA ARG A 109 -12.19 7.87 -9.56
C ARG A 109 -10.79 8.43 -9.87
N GLY A 110 -9.87 7.59 -10.32
CA GLY A 110 -8.48 7.99 -10.57
C GLY A 110 -7.68 8.26 -9.31
N LEU A 111 -8.09 7.71 -8.16
CA LEU A 111 -7.49 7.96 -6.85
C LEU A 111 -6.63 6.80 -6.35
N ALA A 112 -6.50 5.74 -7.11
CA ALA A 112 -5.67 4.59 -6.74
C ALA A 112 -5.36 3.74 -7.96
N VAL A 113 -4.32 2.94 -7.85
CA VAL A 113 -4.07 1.81 -8.74
C VAL A 113 -4.51 0.56 -7.99
N ASN A 114 -5.45 -0.19 -8.53
CA ASN A 114 -5.96 -1.42 -7.95
C ASN A 114 -5.30 -2.60 -8.66
N VAL A 115 -4.56 -3.42 -7.95
CA VAL A 115 -3.80 -4.51 -8.54
C VAL A 115 -3.75 -5.70 -7.60
N THR A 116 -3.80 -6.92 -8.17
CA THR A 116 -3.53 -8.14 -7.39
C THR A 116 -2.03 -8.35 -7.24
N PRO A 117 -1.57 -9.09 -6.23
CA PRO A 117 -0.14 -9.40 -6.12
C PRO A 117 0.45 -10.01 -7.38
N ASP A 118 -0.29 -10.88 -8.06
CA ASP A 118 0.19 -11.55 -9.27
C ASP A 118 0.41 -10.58 -10.43
N ALA A 119 -0.40 -9.53 -10.51
CA ALA A 119 -0.32 -8.53 -11.57
C ALA A 119 0.62 -7.37 -11.22
N LEU A 120 1.03 -7.26 -9.96
CA LEU A 120 1.91 -6.21 -9.50
C LEU A 120 3.30 -6.39 -10.09
N ASP A 121 3.82 -5.34 -10.73
CA ASP A 121 5.16 -5.33 -11.30
C ASP A 121 5.86 -4.00 -11.03
N LEU A 122 7.14 -3.92 -11.39
CA LEU A 122 7.93 -2.71 -11.16
C LEU A 122 7.39 -1.52 -11.98
N GLU A 123 6.91 -1.77 -13.20
CA GLU A 123 6.35 -0.72 -14.04
C GLU A 123 5.15 -0.04 -13.37
N THR A 124 4.25 -0.82 -12.76
CA THR A 124 3.11 -0.29 -12.00
C THR A 124 3.58 0.65 -10.90
N LEU A 125 4.62 0.26 -10.17
CA LEU A 125 5.19 1.09 -9.10
C LEU A 125 5.80 2.37 -9.64
N LEU A 126 6.50 2.31 -10.76
CA LEU A 126 7.12 3.48 -11.35
C LEU A 126 6.09 4.47 -11.89
N VAL A 127 5.01 3.98 -12.48
CA VAL A 127 3.90 4.83 -12.94
C VAL A 127 3.24 5.53 -11.76
N ALA A 128 2.97 4.81 -10.68
CA ALA A 128 2.39 5.40 -9.47
C ALA A 128 3.34 6.44 -8.85
N ALA A 129 4.64 6.17 -8.84
CA ALA A 129 5.64 7.10 -8.32
C ALA A 129 5.68 8.42 -9.10
N ALA A 130 5.43 8.37 -10.41
CA ALA A 130 5.40 9.55 -11.27
C ALA A 130 4.10 10.34 -11.16
N SER A 131 3.07 9.79 -10.50
CA SER A 131 1.75 10.39 -10.40
C SER A 131 1.58 11.17 -9.10
N ARG A 132 0.73 12.21 -9.14
CA ARG A 132 0.41 13.01 -7.95
C ARG A 132 -1.09 13.19 -7.87
N VAL A 133 -1.60 13.22 -6.64
CA VAL A 133 -2.99 13.48 -6.37
C VAL A 133 -3.09 14.87 -5.73
N VAL A 134 -3.96 15.71 -6.29
CA VAL A 134 -4.21 17.06 -5.77
C VAL A 134 -5.40 16.99 -4.81
N THR A 135 -5.20 17.44 -3.57
CA THR A 135 -6.28 17.52 -2.60
C THR A 135 -7.16 18.75 -2.87
N GLY A 136 -8.38 18.72 -2.36
CA GLY A 136 -9.31 19.84 -2.53
C GLY A 136 -8.76 21.19 -2.02
N SER A 137 -7.89 21.18 -1.03
CA SER A 137 -7.27 22.40 -0.49
C SER A 137 -6.24 23.02 -1.43
N GLU A 138 -5.77 22.30 -2.42
CA GLU A 138 -4.79 22.76 -3.40
C GLU A 138 -5.44 23.24 -4.70
N VAL A 139 -6.64 22.79 -4.97
CA VAL A 139 -7.32 23.05 -6.25
C VAL A 139 -7.66 24.53 -6.44
N GLY A 140 -7.84 25.27 -5.40
CA GLY A 140 -8.20 26.68 -5.45
C GLY A 140 -7.05 27.67 -5.63
N CYS A 141 -5.86 27.18 -5.75
CA CYS A 141 -4.66 28.04 -5.83
C CYS A 141 -4.42 28.64 -7.20
#